data_6f0050540183e759a8e5ad0b798ac64b
#
_entry.id   6f0050540183e759a8e5ad0b798ac64b
#
_cell.length_a   1.000
_cell.length_b   1.000
_cell.length_c   1.000
_cell.angle_alpha   90.00
_cell.angle_beta   90.00
_cell.angle_gamma   90.00
#
_symmetry.space_group_name_H-M   'P 1'
#
loop_
_entity.id
_entity.type
_entity.pdbx_description
1 polymer ?
#
loop_
_entity_poly.entity_id
_entity_poly.type
_entity_poly.pdbx_seq_one_letter_code
_entity_poly.pdbx_strand_id
1 'polypeptide(L)'
;MLASAASAQTLVPSPTLDAIKARGHLECGVHLGLPGFSFANDKGEWTGLDVDLCKAIAAAVLGDATKVKFTPTSVQQRWPILQSGQVDLLSRNTTITFSRNASLGVDFQGINFFEGQTFVVRKSVNAKAPKDLDGASICVAAGSTEEKTAADWYRERNLKVTITTFQKNDDAITAYDSGRCDAYTAGFGALAGQRIKLKNPDDHVILNELISNDPQGPVTRYGDERWQAVVRWTLNGMIAAEALGVTSKNADDMKANSKNAEIRRLLGAEGGFGAMLGLSNDWMLNAIKQVGNYGESYERTLGMASPLKLPRGPNQLWTKGGLLFTPPFQ
;
A
#
# COMPACT_ATOMS: atom_id res chain seq x y z
N MET A 1 -28.83 -28.42 34.52
CA MET A 1 -28.02 -28.03 33.33
C MET A 1 -28.64 -26.76 32.77
N LEU A 2 -28.05 -25.61 33.04
CA LEU A 2 -28.47 -24.35 32.44
C LEU A 2 -27.71 -24.23 31.10
N ALA A 3 -28.42 -24.36 30.00
CA ALA A 3 -27.89 -24.08 28.68
C ALA A 3 -27.69 -22.58 28.61
N SER A 4 -26.41 -22.14 28.61
CA SER A 4 -26.04 -20.75 28.32
C SER A 4 -26.38 -20.47 26.85
N ALA A 5 -27.48 -19.75 26.62
CA ALA A 5 -27.79 -19.24 25.30
C ALA A 5 -26.66 -18.25 24.90
N ALA A 6 -25.80 -18.66 23.97
CA ALA A 6 -24.86 -17.75 23.34
C ALA A 6 -25.66 -16.64 22.66
N SER A 7 -25.64 -15.45 23.25
CA SER A 7 -26.23 -14.25 22.62
C SER A 7 -25.55 -14.07 21.28
N ALA A 8 -26.29 -14.22 20.19
CA ALA A 8 -25.80 -13.91 18.87
C ALA A 8 -25.40 -12.40 18.82
N GLN A 9 -24.14 -12.13 18.79
CA GLN A 9 -23.63 -10.76 18.73
C GLN A 9 -24.11 -10.13 17.42
N THR A 10 -24.98 -9.12 17.54
CA THR A 10 -25.49 -8.42 16.35
C THR A 10 -24.32 -7.67 15.70
N LEU A 11 -23.96 -8.10 14.50
CA LEU A 11 -22.89 -7.44 13.74
C LEU A 11 -23.31 -6.04 13.32
N VAL A 12 -22.41 -5.07 13.43
CA VAL A 12 -22.61 -3.72 12.86
C VAL A 12 -22.87 -3.86 11.35
N PRO A 13 -23.87 -3.20 10.75
CA PRO A 13 -24.11 -3.25 9.31
C PRO A 13 -22.89 -2.82 8.50
N SER A 14 -22.68 -3.41 7.34
CA SER A 14 -21.59 -3.05 6.42
C SER A 14 -22.10 -3.08 4.98
N PRO A 15 -22.64 -1.96 4.49
CA PRO A 15 -23.15 -1.88 3.12
C PRO A 15 -22.09 -2.22 2.07
N THR A 16 -20.81 -1.84 2.30
CA THR A 16 -19.72 -2.16 1.36
C THR A 16 -19.45 -3.65 1.32
N LEU A 17 -19.32 -4.31 2.49
CA LEU A 17 -19.08 -5.76 2.54
C LEU A 17 -20.22 -6.55 1.92
N ASP A 18 -21.47 -6.15 2.18
CA ASP A 18 -22.65 -6.79 1.62
C ASP A 18 -22.70 -6.62 0.08
N ALA A 19 -22.36 -5.44 -0.44
CA ALA A 19 -22.27 -5.19 -1.86
C ALA A 19 -21.18 -6.03 -2.53
N ILE A 20 -19.98 -6.15 -1.91
CA ILE A 20 -18.88 -6.99 -2.40
C ILE A 20 -19.34 -8.45 -2.52
N LYS A 21 -19.99 -8.97 -1.47
CA LYS A 21 -20.51 -10.36 -1.46
C LYS A 21 -21.58 -10.57 -2.52
N ALA A 22 -22.50 -9.63 -2.66
CA ALA A 22 -23.61 -9.72 -3.61
C ALA A 22 -23.12 -9.71 -5.08
N ARG A 23 -22.14 -8.87 -5.42
CA ARG A 23 -21.58 -8.81 -6.80
C ARG A 23 -20.48 -9.84 -7.05
N GLY A 24 -19.93 -10.48 -6.01
CA GLY A 24 -18.96 -11.57 -6.11
C GLY A 24 -17.54 -11.15 -6.45
N HIS A 25 -17.18 -9.86 -6.37
CA HIS A 25 -15.82 -9.35 -6.55
C HIS A 25 -15.59 -8.05 -5.80
N LEU A 26 -14.33 -7.77 -5.48
CA LEU A 26 -13.84 -6.53 -4.90
C LEU A 26 -13.50 -5.51 -6.00
N GLU A 27 -13.90 -4.26 -5.86
CA GLU A 27 -13.45 -3.14 -6.70
C GLU A 27 -12.31 -2.40 -5.98
N CYS A 28 -11.10 -2.46 -6.51
CA CYS A 28 -9.90 -1.86 -5.91
C CYS A 28 -9.31 -0.77 -6.79
N GLY A 29 -9.21 0.46 -6.24
CA GLY A 29 -8.53 1.57 -6.88
C GLY A 29 -7.01 1.45 -6.69
N VAL A 30 -6.25 1.44 -7.80
CA VAL A 30 -4.80 1.24 -7.83
C VAL A 30 -4.10 2.36 -8.60
N HIS A 31 -2.76 2.40 -8.56
CA HIS A 31 -1.98 3.35 -9.36
C HIS A 31 -2.10 3.05 -10.87
N LEU A 32 -1.96 4.07 -11.73
CA LEU A 32 -2.01 3.93 -13.19
C LEU A 32 -0.96 2.97 -13.77
N GLY A 33 0.19 2.83 -13.09
CA GLY A 33 1.29 1.95 -13.51
C GLY A 33 2.58 2.30 -12.75
N LEU A 34 2.73 1.77 -11.53
CA LEU A 34 3.91 1.97 -10.69
C LEU A 34 4.53 0.60 -10.37
N PRO A 35 5.67 0.24 -11.02
CA PRO A 35 6.36 -1.02 -10.73
C PRO A 35 6.63 -1.19 -9.23
N GLY A 36 6.42 -2.38 -8.71
CA GLY A 36 6.56 -2.72 -7.30
C GLY A 36 5.31 -2.46 -6.45
N PHE A 37 4.46 -1.50 -6.80
CA PHE A 37 3.23 -1.16 -6.07
C PHE A 37 1.96 -1.59 -6.80
N SER A 38 1.73 -1.06 -8.00
CA SER A 38 0.58 -1.41 -8.85
C SER A 38 1.00 -1.30 -10.30
N PHE A 39 1.22 -2.42 -10.95
CA PHE A 39 1.67 -2.48 -12.33
C PHE A 39 0.98 -3.62 -13.07
N ALA A 40 0.40 -3.33 -14.24
CA ALA A 40 -0.11 -4.35 -15.14
C ALA A 40 0.98 -4.72 -16.16
N ASN A 41 1.27 -6.03 -16.30
CA ASN A 41 2.16 -6.52 -17.35
C ASN A 41 1.45 -6.52 -18.71
N ASP A 42 2.18 -6.92 -19.77
CA ASP A 42 1.68 -6.94 -21.15
C ASP A 42 0.49 -7.90 -21.35
N LYS A 43 0.26 -8.82 -20.42
CA LYS A 43 -0.88 -9.74 -20.40
C LYS A 43 -2.08 -9.17 -19.63
N GLY A 44 -1.96 -7.96 -19.09
CA GLY A 44 -2.98 -7.33 -18.24
C GLY A 44 -3.02 -7.87 -16.80
N GLU A 45 -2.02 -8.66 -16.38
CA GLU A 45 -1.94 -9.20 -15.02
C GLU A 45 -1.36 -8.13 -14.08
N TRP A 46 -2.12 -7.79 -13.04
CA TRP A 46 -1.71 -6.83 -12.04
C TRP A 46 -0.80 -7.45 -10.98
N THR A 47 0.29 -6.74 -10.66
CA THR A 47 1.29 -7.12 -9.66
C THR A 47 1.71 -5.91 -8.81
N GLY A 48 2.22 -6.16 -7.61
CA GLY A 48 2.74 -5.13 -6.71
C GLY A 48 2.19 -5.24 -5.30
N LEU A 49 2.82 -4.54 -4.36
CA LEU A 49 2.46 -4.57 -2.93
C LEU A 49 1.00 -4.13 -2.68
N ASP A 50 0.57 -3.07 -3.35
CA ASP A 50 -0.81 -2.56 -3.26
C ASP A 50 -1.82 -3.53 -3.88
N VAL A 51 -1.44 -4.16 -4.98
CA VAL A 51 -2.24 -5.19 -5.66
C VAL A 51 -2.40 -6.44 -4.80
N ASP A 52 -1.32 -6.88 -4.16
CA ASP A 52 -1.34 -8.04 -3.29
C ASP A 52 -2.26 -7.83 -2.07
N LEU A 53 -2.29 -6.62 -1.51
CA LEU A 53 -3.25 -6.31 -0.44
C LEU A 53 -4.70 -6.43 -0.93
N CYS A 54 -5.03 -5.93 -2.12
CA CYS A 54 -6.38 -6.09 -2.67
C CYS A 54 -6.72 -7.56 -2.91
N LYS A 55 -5.78 -8.35 -3.43
CA LYS A 55 -5.94 -9.80 -3.62
C LYS A 55 -6.15 -10.52 -2.28
N ALA A 56 -5.40 -10.13 -1.24
CA ALA A 56 -5.55 -10.69 0.11
C ALA A 56 -6.92 -10.37 0.70
N ILE A 57 -7.43 -9.15 0.52
CA ILE A 57 -8.77 -8.75 0.94
C ILE A 57 -9.84 -9.54 0.16
N ALA A 58 -9.70 -9.71 -1.15
CA ALA A 58 -10.62 -10.52 -1.94
C ALA A 58 -10.64 -11.99 -1.47
N ALA A 59 -9.47 -12.58 -1.20
CA ALA A 59 -9.36 -13.92 -0.63
C ALA A 59 -10.00 -14.02 0.76
N ALA A 60 -9.83 -13.01 1.61
CA ALA A 60 -10.42 -12.95 2.94
C ALA A 60 -11.94 -12.87 2.89
N VAL A 61 -12.50 -12.06 2.00
CA VAL A 61 -13.96 -11.80 1.93
C VAL A 61 -14.70 -12.85 1.10
N LEU A 62 -14.12 -13.28 -0.01
CA LEU A 62 -14.77 -14.12 -1.03
C LEU A 62 -14.15 -15.51 -1.18
N GLY A 63 -13.08 -15.80 -0.42
CA GLY A 63 -12.37 -17.08 -0.47
C GLY A 63 -11.45 -17.24 -1.69
N ASP A 64 -11.33 -16.23 -2.55
CA ASP A 64 -10.63 -16.30 -3.83
C ASP A 64 -9.93 -14.98 -4.16
N ALA A 65 -8.59 -14.99 -4.23
CA ALA A 65 -7.76 -13.82 -4.52
C ALA A 65 -7.94 -13.28 -5.95
N THR A 66 -8.51 -14.07 -6.86
CA THR A 66 -8.77 -13.64 -8.25
C THR A 66 -10.04 -12.80 -8.38
N LYS A 67 -10.91 -12.80 -7.37
CA LYS A 67 -12.16 -12.05 -7.35
C LYS A 67 -11.94 -10.57 -7.00
N VAL A 68 -11.08 -9.92 -7.75
CA VAL A 68 -10.80 -8.48 -7.62
C VAL A 68 -10.71 -7.85 -9.00
N LYS A 69 -11.34 -6.68 -9.16
CA LYS A 69 -11.18 -5.81 -10.31
C LYS A 69 -10.37 -4.60 -9.91
N PHE A 70 -9.39 -4.27 -10.74
CA PHE A 70 -8.51 -3.14 -10.50
C PHE A 70 -8.93 -1.96 -11.36
N THR A 71 -9.09 -0.80 -10.71
CA THR A 71 -9.41 0.47 -11.37
C THR A 71 -8.20 1.40 -11.26
N PRO A 72 -7.43 1.58 -12.34
CA PRO A 72 -6.29 2.50 -12.35
C PRO A 72 -6.73 3.94 -12.18
N THR A 73 -6.07 4.68 -11.29
CA THR A 73 -6.42 6.06 -10.96
C THR A 73 -5.22 6.98 -10.92
N SER A 74 -5.38 8.22 -11.40
CA SER A 74 -4.40 9.29 -11.19
C SER A 74 -4.44 9.81 -9.74
N VAL A 75 -3.49 10.69 -9.40
CA VAL A 75 -3.45 11.38 -8.10
C VAL A 75 -4.75 12.13 -7.82
N GLN A 76 -5.34 12.77 -8.82
CA GLN A 76 -6.56 13.57 -8.67
C GLN A 76 -7.83 12.74 -8.73
N GLN A 77 -7.87 11.68 -9.56
CA GLN A 77 -9.07 10.85 -9.73
C GLN A 77 -9.38 9.93 -8.56
N ARG A 78 -8.37 9.55 -7.76
CA ARG A 78 -8.55 8.57 -6.68
C ARG A 78 -9.62 8.95 -5.65
N TRP A 79 -9.73 10.25 -5.30
CA TRP A 79 -10.68 10.68 -4.29
C TRP A 79 -12.14 10.64 -4.78
N PRO A 80 -12.49 11.25 -5.93
CA PRO A 80 -13.85 11.17 -6.47
C PRO A 80 -14.34 9.73 -6.68
N ILE A 81 -13.51 8.81 -7.19
CA ILE A 81 -13.96 7.44 -7.43
C ILE A 81 -14.15 6.64 -6.14
N LEU A 82 -13.36 6.91 -5.08
CA LEU A 82 -13.59 6.32 -3.77
C LEU A 82 -14.86 6.89 -3.14
N GLN A 83 -15.04 8.21 -3.15
CA GLN A 83 -16.19 8.88 -2.56
C GLN A 83 -17.51 8.50 -3.23
N SER A 84 -17.52 8.32 -4.57
CA SER A 84 -18.71 7.89 -5.31
C SER A 84 -19.05 6.40 -5.16
N GLY A 85 -18.16 5.59 -4.55
CA GLY A 85 -18.36 4.16 -4.40
C GLY A 85 -18.05 3.34 -5.65
N GLN A 86 -17.40 3.91 -6.67
CA GLN A 86 -16.92 3.16 -7.84
C GLN A 86 -15.85 2.14 -7.45
N VAL A 87 -15.11 2.38 -6.37
CA VAL A 87 -14.22 1.42 -5.74
C VAL A 87 -14.55 1.28 -4.26
N ASP A 88 -14.27 0.10 -3.70
CA ASP A 88 -14.52 -0.20 -2.29
C ASP A 88 -13.41 0.34 -1.40
N LEU A 89 -12.19 0.36 -1.93
CA LEU A 89 -11.01 0.90 -1.28
C LEU A 89 -10.02 1.42 -2.31
N LEU A 90 -9.07 2.24 -1.83
CA LEU A 90 -7.85 2.55 -2.56
C LEU A 90 -6.69 1.80 -1.89
N SER A 91 -5.93 1.03 -2.66
CA SER A 91 -4.60 0.54 -2.33
C SER A 91 -3.67 1.03 -3.44
N ARG A 92 -3.04 2.21 -3.20
CA ARG A 92 -2.48 3.04 -4.27
C ARG A 92 -1.38 3.97 -3.77
N ASN A 93 -0.37 3.46 -3.08
CA ASN A 93 0.74 4.29 -2.55
C ASN A 93 0.27 5.68 -2.06
N THR A 94 -0.72 5.70 -1.19
CA THR A 94 -1.37 6.93 -0.72
C THR A 94 -0.84 7.35 0.63
N THR A 95 -0.12 8.48 0.69
CA THR A 95 0.41 9.05 1.92
C THR A 95 -0.70 9.44 2.88
N ILE A 96 -0.59 9.00 4.13
CA ILE A 96 -1.45 9.37 5.24
C ILE A 96 -1.11 10.80 5.63
N THR A 97 -2.10 11.71 5.58
CA THR A 97 -1.94 13.08 6.06
C THR A 97 -3.14 13.52 6.88
N PHE A 98 -2.92 14.44 7.82
CA PHE A 98 -3.99 15.02 8.62
C PHE A 98 -5.11 15.60 7.75
N SER A 99 -4.76 16.40 6.73
CA SER A 99 -5.76 17.04 5.87
C SER A 99 -6.60 16.02 5.08
N ARG A 100 -5.98 14.95 4.56
CA ARG A 100 -6.71 13.91 3.83
C ARG A 100 -7.70 13.18 4.73
N ASN A 101 -7.27 12.80 5.92
CA ASN A 101 -8.14 12.12 6.87
C ASN A 101 -9.24 13.06 7.38
N ALA A 102 -8.91 14.29 7.78
CA ALA A 102 -9.86 15.20 8.41
C ALA A 102 -10.87 15.85 7.45
N SER A 103 -10.56 15.97 6.14
CA SER A 103 -11.39 16.79 5.23
C SER A 103 -11.99 16.06 4.04
N LEU A 104 -11.56 14.82 3.72
CA LEU A 104 -12.02 14.11 2.52
C LEU A 104 -13.10 13.06 2.79
N GLY A 105 -13.54 12.87 4.04
CA GLY A 105 -14.51 11.83 4.38
C GLY A 105 -13.97 10.40 4.15
N VAL A 106 -12.67 10.22 4.34
CA VAL A 106 -11.96 8.95 4.16
C VAL A 106 -11.13 8.60 5.37
N ASP A 107 -10.90 7.30 5.58
CA ASP A 107 -10.08 6.79 6.66
C ASP A 107 -9.00 5.84 6.16
N PHE A 108 -7.83 5.91 6.79
CA PHE A 108 -6.69 5.05 6.47
C PHE A 108 -6.69 3.83 7.38
N GLN A 109 -6.59 2.64 6.77
CA GLN A 109 -6.72 1.37 7.47
C GLN A 109 -5.38 0.75 7.84
N GLY A 110 -4.49 1.56 8.42
CA GLY A 110 -3.15 1.15 8.81
C GLY A 110 -2.07 1.65 7.84
N ILE A 111 -0.82 1.31 8.14
CA ILE A 111 0.34 1.66 7.31
C ILE A 111 0.85 0.39 6.65
N ASN A 112 0.85 0.36 5.32
CA ASN A 112 1.38 -0.76 4.53
C ASN A 112 2.77 -0.50 3.97
N PHE A 113 3.25 0.75 4.00
CA PHE A 113 4.60 1.09 3.54
C PHE A 113 5.09 2.39 4.20
N PHE A 114 6.32 2.36 4.72
CA PHE A 114 7.02 3.52 5.27
C PHE A 114 8.03 4.03 4.26
N GLU A 115 7.92 5.29 3.90
CA GLU A 115 8.88 5.97 3.03
C GLU A 115 8.98 7.46 3.37
N GLY A 116 9.76 8.18 2.59
CA GLY A 116 9.83 9.64 2.55
C GLY A 116 10.12 10.10 1.14
N GLN A 117 9.86 11.38 0.88
CA GLN A 117 10.11 12.01 -0.41
C GLN A 117 11.58 12.30 -0.60
N THR A 118 12.06 12.08 -1.83
CA THR A 118 13.38 12.48 -2.30
C THR A 118 13.35 12.80 -3.80
N PHE A 119 14.50 12.78 -4.45
CA PHE A 119 14.64 13.17 -5.84
C PHE A 119 15.43 12.12 -6.63
N VAL A 120 15.03 11.89 -7.88
CA VAL A 120 15.89 11.26 -8.88
C VAL A 120 16.48 12.34 -9.77
N VAL A 121 17.79 12.25 -10.02
CA VAL A 121 18.58 13.19 -10.84
C VAL A 121 19.48 12.44 -11.78
N ARG A 122 19.87 13.08 -12.92
CA ARG A 122 20.91 12.53 -13.75
C ARG A 122 22.26 12.62 -13.02
N LYS A 123 23.12 11.65 -13.17
CA LYS A 123 24.47 11.66 -12.58
C LYS A 123 25.28 12.89 -13.02
N SER A 124 25.04 13.40 -14.24
CA SER A 124 25.66 14.61 -14.78
C SER A 124 25.36 15.89 -14.00
N VAL A 125 24.23 15.94 -13.27
CA VAL A 125 23.87 17.07 -12.37
C VAL A 125 24.80 17.12 -11.16
N ASN A 126 25.42 16.00 -10.79
CA ASN A 126 26.32 15.83 -9.65
C ASN A 126 25.77 16.26 -8.29
N ALA A 127 24.44 16.32 -8.13
CA ALA A 127 23.79 16.56 -6.85
C ALA A 127 23.98 15.35 -5.91
N LYS A 128 24.26 15.61 -4.63
CA LYS A 128 24.43 14.60 -3.57
C LYS A 128 23.32 14.66 -2.55
N ALA A 129 22.68 15.82 -2.41
CA ALA A 129 21.61 16.09 -1.47
C ALA A 129 20.55 17.01 -2.12
N PRO A 130 19.31 17.03 -1.61
CA PRO A 130 18.26 17.91 -2.12
C PRO A 130 18.64 19.39 -2.19
N LYS A 131 19.45 19.88 -1.23
CA LYS A 131 19.94 21.27 -1.22
C LYS A 131 20.81 21.64 -2.44
N ASP A 132 21.43 20.66 -3.07
CA ASP A 132 22.29 20.87 -4.25
C ASP A 132 21.46 21.15 -5.52
N LEU A 133 20.13 21.09 -5.41
CA LEU A 133 19.18 21.42 -6.47
C LEU A 133 18.71 22.89 -6.43
N ASP A 134 19.43 23.77 -5.71
CA ASP A 134 19.16 25.22 -5.74
C ASP A 134 19.25 25.76 -7.18
N GLY A 135 18.24 26.48 -7.63
CA GLY A 135 18.10 26.95 -9.01
C GLY A 135 17.54 25.96 -10.01
N ALA A 136 17.36 24.69 -9.62
CA ALA A 136 16.93 23.62 -10.52
C ALA A 136 15.43 23.65 -10.84
N SER A 137 15.06 23.01 -11.96
CA SER A 137 13.68 22.69 -12.32
C SER A 137 13.32 21.27 -11.85
N ILE A 138 12.15 21.13 -11.21
CA ILE A 138 11.69 19.89 -10.61
C ILE A 138 10.34 19.50 -11.19
N CYS A 139 10.25 18.34 -11.82
CA CYS A 139 9.00 17.74 -12.27
C CYS A 139 8.31 17.00 -11.11
N VAL A 140 6.98 17.12 -11.00
CA VAL A 140 6.17 16.47 -9.96
C VAL A 140 4.73 16.25 -10.42
N ALA A 141 4.03 15.29 -9.82
CA ALA A 141 2.60 15.07 -10.08
C ALA A 141 1.75 16.12 -9.34
N ALA A 142 0.83 16.77 -10.05
CA ALA A 142 -0.09 17.77 -9.52
C ALA A 142 -1.04 17.18 -8.45
N GLY A 143 -1.26 17.92 -7.35
CA GLY A 143 -2.13 17.52 -6.23
C GLY A 143 -1.56 16.40 -5.36
N SER A 144 -0.29 16.08 -5.53
CA SER A 144 0.42 15.15 -4.67
C SER A 144 0.91 15.83 -3.38
N THR A 145 1.25 15.03 -2.37
CA THR A 145 1.96 15.54 -1.16
C THR A 145 3.33 16.07 -1.54
N GLU A 146 3.97 15.43 -2.51
CA GLU A 146 5.32 15.74 -2.96
C GLU A 146 5.43 17.13 -3.58
N GLU A 147 4.38 17.60 -4.28
CA GLU A 147 4.33 18.97 -4.82
C GLU A 147 4.42 19.99 -3.68
N LYS A 148 3.57 19.85 -2.68
CA LYS A 148 3.53 20.75 -1.53
C LYS A 148 4.80 20.66 -0.69
N THR A 149 5.24 19.45 -0.36
CA THR A 149 6.41 19.23 0.49
C THR A 149 7.68 19.81 -0.15
N ALA A 150 7.90 19.60 -1.47
CA ALA A 150 9.04 20.19 -2.15
C ALA A 150 9.00 21.72 -2.09
N ALA A 151 7.84 22.34 -2.39
CA ALA A 151 7.70 23.79 -2.33
C ALA A 151 8.00 24.35 -0.94
N ASP A 152 7.47 23.72 0.10
CA ASP A 152 7.67 24.14 1.49
C ASP A 152 9.14 23.96 1.91
N TRP A 153 9.76 22.80 1.60
CA TRP A 153 11.12 22.45 2.01
C TRP A 153 12.17 23.43 1.46
N TYR A 154 12.06 23.80 0.17
CA TYR A 154 12.99 24.75 -0.47
C TYR A 154 12.74 26.17 0.04
N ARG A 155 11.48 26.61 0.17
CA ARG A 155 11.12 27.93 0.72
C ARG A 155 11.67 28.12 2.14
N GLU A 156 11.51 27.16 3.02
CA GLU A 156 12.00 27.23 4.42
C GLU A 156 13.51 27.37 4.53
N ARG A 157 14.24 26.92 3.50
CA ARG A 157 15.71 26.99 3.43
C ARG A 157 16.24 28.16 2.60
N ASN A 158 15.34 29.02 2.12
CA ASN A 158 15.66 30.13 1.20
C ASN A 158 16.36 29.66 -0.09
N LEU A 159 16.08 28.44 -0.54
CA LEU A 159 16.55 27.87 -1.80
C LEU A 159 15.50 28.08 -2.89
N LYS A 160 15.94 28.27 -4.14
CA LYS A 160 15.05 28.55 -5.27
C LYS A 160 14.95 27.33 -6.16
N VAL A 161 13.71 26.90 -6.44
CA VAL A 161 13.43 25.86 -7.43
C VAL A 161 12.24 26.25 -8.29
N THR A 162 12.20 25.76 -9.52
CA THR A 162 11.04 25.87 -10.40
C THR A 162 10.28 24.54 -10.39
N ILE A 163 9.12 24.50 -9.75
CA ILE A 163 8.29 23.29 -9.70
C ILE A 163 7.37 23.27 -10.93
N THR A 164 7.51 22.23 -11.75
CA THR A 164 6.67 21.98 -12.93
C THR A 164 5.76 20.79 -12.66
N THR A 165 4.45 21.03 -12.66
CA THR A 165 3.44 20.03 -12.31
C THR A 165 2.85 19.36 -13.55
N PHE A 166 2.51 18.08 -13.41
CA PHE A 166 1.90 17.24 -14.44
C PHE A 166 0.69 16.50 -13.89
N GLN A 167 -0.33 16.28 -14.72
CA GLN A 167 -1.56 15.59 -14.30
C GLN A 167 -1.34 14.10 -13.98
N LYS A 168 -0.35 13.47 -14.62
CA LYS A 168 0.01 12.07 -14.40
C LYS A 168 1.47 11.93 -14.00
N ASN A 169 1.78 10.97 -13.14
CA ASN A 169 3.15 10.63 -12.79
C ASN A 169 4.00 10.26 -14.01
N ASP A 170 3.42 9.54 -14.98
CA ASP A 170 4.13 9.12 -16.19
C ASP A 170 4.48 10.31 -17.10
N ASP A 171 3.65 11.34 -17.16
CA ASP A 171 3.98 12.56 -17.90
C ASP A 171 5.12 13.34 -17.22
N ALA A 172 5.14 13.37 -15.88
CA ALA A 172 6.19 14.01 -15.10
C ALA A 172 7.55 13.32 -15.27
N ILE A 173 7.58 11.98 -15.16
CA ILE A 173 8.82 11.21 -15.34
C ILE A 173 9.31 11.26 -16.79
N THR A 174 8.41 11.26 -17.77
CA THR A 174 8.76 11.40 -19.19
C THR A 174 9.35 12.78 -19.48
N ALA A 175 8.78 13.84 -18.89
CA ALA A 175 9.31 15.19 -19.02
C ALA A 175 10.72 15.31 -18.41
N TYR A 176 10.95 14.68 -17.25
CA TYR A 176 12.27 14.58 -16.64
C TYR A 176 13.24 13.79 -17.53
N ASP A 177 12.85 12.62 -18.03
CA ASP A 177 13.69 11.77 -18.88
C ASP A 177 14.12 12.47 -20.18
N SER A 178 13.21 13.29 -20.76
CA SER A 178 13.50 14.11 -21.94
C SER A 178 14.34 15.37 -21.68
N GLY A 179 14.70 15.65 -20.42
CA GLY A 179 15.53 16.81 -20.05
C GLY A 179 14.76 18.11 -19.79
N ARG A 180 13.43 18.07 -19.74
CA ARG A 180 12.61 19.25 -19.44
C ARG A 180 12.75 19.73 -17.99
N CYS A 181 13.05 18.79 -17.07
CA CYS A 181 13.39 19.10 -15.69
C CYS A 181 14.74 18.50 -15.32
N ASP A 182 15.42 19.15 -14.36
CA ASP A 182 16.70 18.70 -13.81
C ASP A 182 16.53 17.54 -12.83
N ALA A 183 15.41 17.51 -12.13
CA ALA A 183 15.03 16.47 -11.17
C ALA A 183 13.56 16.06 -11.33
N TYR A 184 13.23 14.85 -10.88
CA TYR A 184 11.86 14.40 -10.62
C TYR A 184 11.75 13.99 -9.17
N THR A 185 10.64 14.34 -8.49
CA THR A 185 10.42 14.05 -7.10
C THR A 185 9.18 13.18 -6.87
N ALA A 186 9.33 12.20 -6.00
CA ALA A 186 8.28 11.31 -5.49
C ALA A 186 8.78 10.65 -4.19
N GLY A 187 7.98 9.78 -3.58
CA GLY A 187 8.45 8.90 -2.51
C GLY A 187 9.57 7.97 -2.98
N PHE A 188 10.50 7.61 -2.08
CA PHE A 188 11.68 6.81 -2.39
C PHE A 188 11.36 5.51 -3.12
N GLY A 189 10.35 4.75 -2.64
CA GLY A 189 9.91 3.52 -3.28
C GLY A 189 9.32 3.75 -4.67
N ALA A 190 8.53 4.82 -4.82
CA ALA A 190 7.97 5.21 -6.11
C ALA A 190 9.07 5.61 -7.11
N LEU A 191 10.11 6.34 -6.66
CA LEU A 191 11.26 6.69 -7.50
C LEU A 191 12.02 5.45 -7.98
N ALA A 192 12.18 4.43 -7.12
CA ALA A 192 12.81 3.18 -7.53
C ALA A 192 12.01 2.49 -8.65
N GLY A 193 10.68 2.42 -8.51
CA GLY A 193 9.79 1.90 -9.56
C GLY A 193 9.80 2.72 -10.85
N GLN A 194 9.87 4.04 -10.75
CA GLN A 194 9.91 4.91 -11.92
C GLN A 194 11.29 4.89 -12.61
N ARG A 195 12.38 4.78 -11.86
CA ARG A 195 13.74 4.76 -12.42
C ARG A 195 13.95 3.63 -13.43
N ILE A 196 13.41 2.44 -13.18
CA ILE A 196 13.55 1.30 -14.11
C ILE A 196 12.81 1.51 -15.44
N LYS A 197 11.93 2.51 -15.55
CA LYS A 197 11.20 2.89 -16.77
C LYS A 197 11.95 3.93 -17.62
N LEU A 198 13.02 4.54 -17.11
CA LEU A 198 13.83 5.52 -17.82
C LEU A 198 14.60 4.87 -18.98
N LYS A 199 14.94 5.64 -20.00
CA LYS A 199 15.69 5.14 -21.16
C LYS A 199 17.04 4.52 -20.75
N ASN A 200 17.75 5.18 -19.83
CA ASN A 200 19.04 4.75 -19.31
C ASN A 200 19.01 4.78 -17.79
N PRO A 201 18.40 3.78 -17.10
CA PRO A 201 18.24 3.81 -15.64
C PRO A 201 19.53 4.01 -14.86
N ASP A 202 20.66 3.52 -15.40
CA ASP A 202 21.97 3.60 -14.76
C ASP A 202 22.61 4.99 -14.82
N ASP A 203 22.12 5.89 -15.68
CA ASP A 203 22.57 7.29 -15.74
C ASP A 203 21.89 8.16 -14.66
N HIS A 204 21.01 7.59 -13.87
CA HIS A 204 20.22 8.29 -12.86
C HIS A 204 20.51 7.76 -11.46
N VAL A 205 20.46 8.66 -10.48
CA VAL A 205 20.62 8.35 -9.06
C VAL A 205 19.45 8.90 -8.26
N ILE A 206 18.96 8.11 -7.31
CA ILE A 206 18.01 8.57 -6.30
C ILE A 206 18.83 9.10 -5.14
N LEU A 207 18.55 10.34 -4.70
CA LEU A 207 19.24 10.93 -3.56
C LEU A 207 18.85 10.20 -2.26
N ASN A 208 19.82 10.02 -1.37
CA ASN A 208 19.59 9.24 -0.13
C ASN A 208 18.87 10.05 0.96
N GLU A 209 18.99 11.38 0.94
CA GLU A 209 18.37 12.25 1.94
C GLU A 209 16.88 12.39 1.64
N LEU A 210 16.05 12.08 2.66
CA LEU A 210 14.60 12.26 2.60
C LEU A 210 14.23 13.63 3.12
N ILE A 211 13.27 14.28 2.48
CA ILE A 211 12.76 15.60 2.86
C ILE A 211 11.42 15.55 3.59
N SER A 212 10.85 14.36 3.76
CA SER A 212 9.60 14.14 4.47
C SER A 212 9.54 12.76 5.12
N ASN A 213 8.46 12.53 5.87
CA ASN A 213 8.02 11.26 6.40
C ASN A 213 6.63 10.97 5.82
N ASP A 214 6.54 9.99 4.92
CA ASP A 214 5.35 9.71 4.11
C ASP A 214 4.84 8.27 4.33
N PRO A 215 4.23 7.94 5.50
CA PRO A 215 3.61 6.65 5.69
C PRO A 215 2.43 6.50 4.72
N GLN A 216 2.35 5.35 4.06
CA GLN A 216 1.29 5.01 3.11
C GLN A 216 0.36 3.96 3.67
N GLY A 217 -0.89 3.97 3.23
CA GLY A 217 -1.87 2.98 3.67
C GLY A 217 -3.09 2.87 2.77
N PRO A 218 -3.83 1.75 2.88
CA PRO A 218 -5.10 1.57 2.20
C PRO A 218 -6.16 2.52 2.78
N VAL A 219 -7.04 3.00 1.90
CA VAL A 219 -8.03 4.04 2.23
C VAL A 219 -9.44 3.53 1.94
N THR A 220 -10.36 3.77 2.85
CA THR A 220 -11.78 3.49 2.72
C THR A 220 -12.61 4.76 2.95
N ARG A 221 -13.90 4.75 2.61
CA ARG A 221 -14.84 5.80 3.02
C ARG A 221 -15.12 5.75 4.52
N TYR A 222 -15.48 6.88 5.12
CA TYR A 222 -16.09 6.89 6.44
C TYR A 222 -17.46 6.19 6.44
N GLY A 223 -17.91 5.80 7.63
CA GLY A 223 -19.27 5.33 7.88
C GLY A 223 -19.52 3.85 7.55
N ASP A 224 -18.48 3.05 7.40
CA ASP A 224 -18.58 1.59 7.30
C ASP A 224 -17.46 0.94 8.14
N GLU A 225 -17.62 0.99 9.45
CA GLU A 225 -16.60 0.59 10.43
C GLU A 225 -16.24 -0.90 10.32
N ARG A 226 -17.19 -1.76 9.92
CA ARG A 226 -16.90 -3.18 9.72
C ARG A 226 -16.06 -3.39 8.48
N TRP A 227 -16.34 -2.69 7.37
CA TRP A 227 -15.49 -2.73 6.18
C TRP A 227 -14.09 -2.22 6.49
N GLN A 228 -13.99 -1.11 7.21
CA GLN A 228 -12.73 -0.56 7.69
C GLN A 228 -11.95 -1.60 8.50
N ALA A 229 -12.62 -2.28 9.43
CA ALA A 229 -12.02 -3.35 10.23
C ALA A 229 -11.55 -4.53 9.36
N VAL A 230 -12.31 -4.94 8.35
CA VAL A 230 -11.91 -6.01 7.41
C VAL A 230 -10.61 -5.64 6.70
N VAL A 231 -10.52 -4.42 6.14
CA VAL A 231 -9.31 -3.95 5.43
C VAL A 231 -8.12 -3.88 6.39
N ARG A 232 -8.31 -3.24 7.55
CA ARG A 232 -7.27 -3.07 8.58
C ARG A 232 -6.74 -4.41 9.09
N TRP A 233 -7.62 -5.32 9.45
CA TRP A 233 -7.21 -6.60 10.02
C TRP A 233 -6.68 -7.58 8.97
N THR A 234 -7.02 -7.43 7.69
CA THR A 234 -6.35 -8.17 6.62
C THR A 234 -4.90 -7.75 6.49
N LEU A 235 -4.60 -6.45 6.47
CA LEU A 235 -3.23 -5.94 6.49
C LEU A 235 -2.47 -6.39 7.75
N ASN A 236 -3.07 -6.21 8.93
CA ASN A 236 -2.48 -6.65 10.19
C ASN A 236 -2.23 -8.17 10.20
N GLY A 237 -3.15 -8.96 9.64
CA GLY A 237 -3.01 -10.40 9.55
C GLY A 237 -1.84 -10.83 8.65
N MET A 238 -1.59 -10.12 7.54
CA MET A 238 -0.41 -10.37 6.71
C MET A 238 0.90 -10.05 7.45
N ILE A 239 0.92 -8.96 8.22
CA ILE A 239 2.09 -8.57 9.04
C ILE A 239 2.29 -9.56 10.21
N ALA A 240 1.21 -9.94 10.90
CA ALA A 240 1.26 -10.94 11.98
C ALA A 240 1.75 -12.30 11.47
N ALA A 241 1.29 -12.74 10.31
CA ALA A 241 1.73 -13.98 9.69
C ALA A 241 3.25 -13.97 9.45
N GLU A 242 3.83 -12.87 8.95
CA GLU A 242 5.27 -12.74 8.83
C GLU A 242 5.98 -12.85 10.19
N ALA A 243 5.48 -12.13 11.20
CA ALA A 243 6.07 -12.12 12.55
C ALA A 243 6.02 -13.50 13.22
N LEU A 244 4.97 -14.27 12.95
CA LEU A 244 4.75 -15.62 13.49
C LEU A 244 5.36 -16.73 12.62
N GLY A 245 6.02 -16.40 11.51
CA GLY A 245 6.62 -17.37 10.58
C GLY A 245 5.59 -18.19 9.77
N VAL A 246 4.36 -17.70 9.67
CA VAL A 246 3.33 -18.28 8.81
C VAL A 246 3.50 -17.78 7.39
N THR A 247 3.59 -18.69 6.43
CA THR A 247 3.82 -18.41 5.00
C THR A 247 2.75 -19.05 4.13
N SER A 248 2.70 -18.68 2.85
CA SER A 248 1.82 -19.32 1.87
C SER A 248 2.03 -20.84 1.77
N LYS A 249 3.24 -21.32 2.09
CA LYS A 249 3.64 -22.74 1.97
C LYS A 249 3.30 -23.58 3.19
N ASN A 250 3.25 -22.97 4.39
CA ASN A 250 3.07 -23.70 5.64
C ASN A 250 1.74 -23.40 6.37
N ALA A 251 0.89 -22.52 5.83
CA ALA A 251 -0.31 -22.04 6.52
C ALA A 251 -1.29 -23.19 6.89
N ASP A 252 -1.49 -24.19 6.01
CA ASP A 252 -2.34 -25.34 6.30
C ASP A 252 -1.79 -26.19 7.46
N ASP A 253 -0.49 -26.48 7.42
CA ASP A 253 0.18 -27.23 8.49
C ASP A 253 0.14 -26.48 9.81
N MET A 254 0.44 -25.17 9.78
CA MET A 254 0.40 -24.31 10.97
C MET A 254 -1.01 -24.20 11.56
N LYS A 255 -2.06 -24.16 10.73
CA LYS A 255 -3.44 -24.22 11.20
C LYS A 255 -3.74 -25.53 11.91
N ALA A 256 -3.32 -26.66 11.34
CA ALA A 256 -3.63 -27.99 11.86
C ALA A 256 -2.82 -28.34 13.12
N ASN A 257 -1.53 -28.00 13.13
CA ASN A 257 -0.55 -28.58 14.07
C ASN A 257 0.08 -27.59 15.06
N SER A 258 -0.06 -26.26 14.84
CA SER A 258 0.56 -25.28 15.72
C SER A 258 -0.03 -25.33 17.14
N LYS A 259 0.87 -25.27 18.13
CA LYS A 259 0.51 -25.08 19.55
C LYS A 259 0.44 -23.62 19.96
N ASN A 260 0.87 -22.69 19.09
CA ASN A 260 0.80 -21.26 19.34
C ASN A 260 -0.64 -20.79 19.18
N ALA A 261 -1.22 -20.30 20.28
CA ALA A 261 -2.62 -19.87 20.30
C ALA A 261 -2.92 -18.69 19.35
N GLU A 262 -1.95 -17.78 19.14
CA GLU A 262 -2.11 -16.67 18.21
C GLU A 262 -2.15 -17.14 16.75
N ILE A 263 -1.29 -18.09 16.37
CA ILE A 263 -1.34 -18.73 15.03
C ILE A 263 -2.68 -19.42 14.82
N ARG A 264 -3.17 -20.15 15.83
CA ARG A 264 -4.43 -20.86 15.74
C ARG A 264 -5.63 -19.90 15.54
N ARG A 265 -5.60 -18.76 16.24
CA ARG A 265 -6.62 -17.70 16.08
C ARG A 265 -6.50 -17.01 14.72
N LEU A 266 -5.29 -16.63 14.33
CA LEU A 266 -5.03 -16.01 13.02
C LEU A 266 -5.53 -16.87 11.86
N LEU A 267 -5.28 -18.17 11.91
CA LEU A 267 -5.64 -19.11 10.85
C LEU A 267 -7.06 -19.74 11.01
N GLY A 268 -7.83 -19.28 12.00
CA GLY A 268 -9.21 -19.67 12.17
C GLY A 268 -9.44 -21.05 12.77
N ALA A 269 -8.42 -21.66 13.40
CA ALA A 269 -8.58 -22.89 14.16
C ALA A 269 -9.24 -22.66 15.53
N GLU A 270 -9.19 -21.44 16.07
CA GLU A 270 -9.77 -21.03 17.35
C GLU A 270 -10.33 -19.60 17.27
N GLY A 271 -11.19 -19.23 18.24
CA GLY A 271 -11.61 -17.85 18.52
C GLY A 271 -12.74 -17.30 17.66
N GLY A 272 -13.05 -17.88 16.51
CA GLY A 272 -14.18 -17.43 15.67
C GLY A 272 -14.04 -16.00 15.13
N PHE A 273 -12.83 -15.48 14.93
CA PHE A 273 -12.56 -14.09 14.59
C PHE A 273 -13.10 -13.67 13.22
N GLY A 274 -13.18 -14.60 12.27
CA GLY A 274 -13.85 -14.33 11.00
C GLY A 274 -15.31 -13.94 11.20
N ALA A 275 -16.04 -14.69 12.05
CA ALA A 275 -17.44 -14.41 12.34
C ALA A 275 -17.65 -13.01 12.96
N MET A 276 -16.73 -12.51 13.77
CA MET A 276 -16.77 -11.15 14.35
C MET A 276 -16.72 -10.06 13.29
N LEU A 277 -16.11 -10.33 12.13
CA LEU A 277 -16.05 -9.45 10.97
C LEU A 277 -17.14 -9.76 9.93
N GLY A 278 -17.97 -10.78 10.18
CA GLY A 278 -18.95 -11.28 9.20
C GLY A 278 -18.32 -12.07 8.05
N LEU A 279 -17.15 -12.66 8.28
CA LEU A 279 -16.39 -13.48 7.33
C LEU A 279 -16.35 -14.95 7.76
N SER A 280 -15.85 -15.81 6.87
CA SER A 280 -15.45 -17.17 7.23
C SER A 280 -14.33 -17.15 8.26
N ASN A 281 -14.28 -18.14 9.15
CA ASN A 281 -13.14 -18.28 10.07
C ASN A 281 -11.81 -18.51 9.34
N ASP A 282 -11.86 -19.02 8.11
CA ASP A 282 -10.68 -19.25 7.27
C ASP A 282 -10.23 -18.00 6.48
N TRP A 283 -10.78 -16.84 6.77
CA TRP A 283 -10.52 -15.60 6.02
C TRP A 283 -9.03 -15.28 5.89
N MET A 284 -8.25 -15.33 6.99
CA MET A 284 -6.80 -15.08 6.92
C MET A 284 -6.02 -16.28 6.36
N LEU A 285 -6.46 -17.51 6.61
CA LEU A 285 -5.89 -18.68 5.95
C LEU A 285 -5.98 -18.53 4.42
N ASN A 286 -7.15 -18.14 3.90
CA ASN A 286 -7.36 -17.93 2.47
C ASN A 286 -6.45 -16.83 1.91
N ALA A 287 -6.33 -15.70 2.62
CA ALA A 287 -5.46 -14.60 2.24
C ALA A 287 -3.98 -15.04 2.17
N ILE A 288 -3.49 -15.70 3.24
CA ILE A 288 -2.08 -16.09 3.33
C ILE A 288 -1.74 -17.20 2.33
N LYS A 289 -2.59 -18.20 2.16
CA LYS A 289 -2.34 -19.29 1.19
C LYS A 289 -2.23 -18.78 -0.25
N GLN A 290 -3.09 -17.85 -0.63
CA GLN A 290 -3.21 -17.42 -2.02
C GLN A 290 -2.29 -16.25 -2.36
N VAL A 291 -1.95 -15.41 -1.37
CA VAL A 291 -1.15 -14.20 -1.59
C VAL A 291 0.19 -14.24 -0.85
N GLY A 292 0.23 -14.87 0.33
CA GLY A 292 1.38 -14.87 1.22
C GLY A 292 1.25 -13.87 2.36
N ASN A 293 2.22 -13.89 3.26
CA ASN A 293 2.38 -12.89 4.31
C ASN A 293 2.97 -11.58 3.75
N TYR A 294 3.09 -10.54 4.58
CA TYR A 294 3.62 -9.25 4.14
C TYR A 294 5.06 -9.37 3.61
N GLY A 295 5.93 -10.15 4.26
CA GLY A 295 7.31 -10.36 3.83
C GLY A 295 7.41 -11.05 2.46
N GLU A 296 6.57 -12.06 2.19
CA GLU A 296 6.52 -12.73 0.89
C GLU A 296 6.07 -11.77 -0.21
N SER A 297 5.05 -10.93 0.07
CA SER A 297 4.58 -9.90 -0.85
C SER A 297 5.67 -8.86 -1.11
N TYR A 298 6.32 -8.34 -0.06
CA TYR A 298 7.39 -7.36 -0.19
C TYR A 298 8.55 -7.89 -1.02
N GLU A 299 9.06 -9.10 -0.72
CA GLU A 299 10.21 -9.68 -1.42
C GLU A 299 9.95 -9.88 -2.90
N ARG A 300 8.77 -10.32 -3.27
CA ARG A 300 8.39 -10.58 -4.67
C ARG A 300 8.14 -9.29 -5.46
N THR A 301 7.72 -8.19 -4.79
CA THR A 301 7.28 -6.97 -5.48
C THR A 301 8.29 -5.83 -5.43
N LEU A 302 8.94 -5.63 -4.28
CA LEU A 302 9.86 -4.53 -4.00
C LEU A 302 11.26 -5.04 -3.62
N GLY A 303 11.34 -6.17 -2.91
CA GLY A 303 12.51 -6.69 -2.23
C GLY A 303 13.60 -7.23 -3.15
N MET A 304 14.54 -7.93 -2.57
CA MET A 304 15.74 -8.40 -3.27
C MET A 304 15.43 -9.42 -4.38
N ALA A 305 14.29 -10.10 -4.31
CA ALA A 305 13.81 -11.00 -5.36
C ALA A 305 13.13 -10.26 -6.54
N SER A 306 12.87 -8.96 -6.41
CA SER A 306 12.25 -8.12 -7.44
C SER A 306 13.30 -7.37 -8.28
N PRO A 307 12.92 -6.84 -9.46
CA PRO A 307 13.79 -5.95 -10.22
C PRO A 307 14.22 -4.67 -9.49
N LEU A 308 13.44 -4.22 -8.49
CA LEU A 308 13.72 -3.00 -7.74
C LEU A 308 14.82 -3.18 -6.69
N LYS A 309 14.97 -4.39 -6.15
CA LYS A 309 16.01 -4.75 -5.15
C LYS A 309 16.05 -3.79 -3.96
N LEU A 310 14.89 -3.34 -3.49
CA LEU A 310 14.80 -2.44 -2.36
C LEU A 310 15.01 -3.20 -1.04
N PRO A 311 15.96 -2.76 -0.20
CA PRO A 311 16.05 -3.29 1.16
C PRO A 311 14.82 -2.89 1.97
N ARG A 312 14.42 -3.73 2.93
CA ARG A 312 13.24 -3.49 3.78
C ARG A 312 13.34 -2.17 4.56
N GLY A 313 14.51 -1.81 5.11
CA GLY A 313 14.69 -0.60 5.90
C GLY A 313 13.60 -0.46 6.98
N PRO A 314 12.90 0.69 7.06
CA PRO A 314 11.81 0.90 8.01
C PRO A 314 10.63 -0.06 7.83
N ASN A 315 10.50 -0.70 6.66
CA ASN A 315 9.48 -1.71 6.37
C ASN A 315 9.81 -3.11 6.90
N GLN A 316 10.85 -3.26 7.72
CA GLN A 316 11.09 -4.47 8.51
C GLN A 316 10.13 -4.55 9.68
N LEU A 317 9.93 -5.78 10.18
CA LEU A 317 9.22 -6.00 11.43
C LEU A 317 9.94 -5.29 12.59
N TRP A 318 9.18 -4.81 13.56
CA TRP A 318 9.72 -4.16 14.78
C TRP A 318 10.73 -5.04 15.51
N THR A 319 10.55 -6.37 15.51
CA THR A 319 11.49 -7.35 16.09
C THR A 319 12.83 -7.44 15.35
N LYS A 320 12.91 -6.86 14.14
CA LYS A 320 14.10 -6.79 13.30
C LYS A 320 14.59 -5.36 13.08
N GLY A 321 14.17 -4.43 13.96
CA GLY A 321 14.58 -3.03 13.92
C GLY A 321 13.83 -2.12 12.96
N GLY A 322 12.71 -2.58 12.38
CA GLY A 322 11.82 -1.77 11.54
C GLY A 322 10.64 -1.17 12.30
N LEU A 323 9.69 -0.63 11.54
CA LEU A 323 8.49 0.06 12.07
C LEU A 323 7.20 -0.76 11.88
N LEU A 324 7.25 -1.88 11.15
CA LEU A 324 6.05 -2.71 10.98
C LEU A 324 5.76 -3.52 12.23
N PHE A 325 4.60 -3.25 12.80
CA PHE A 325 4.04 -4.04 13.91
C PHE A 325 2.52 -4.16 13.71
N THR A 326 1.91 -5.07 14.44
CA THR A 326 0.47 -5.28 14.45
C THR A 326 -0.02 -5.56 15.87
N PRO A 327 -1.24 -5.13 16.24
CA PRO A 327 -1.88 -5.59 17.45
C PRO A 327 -2.08 -7.10 17.41
N PRO A 328 -2.04 -7.78 18.59
CA PRO A 328 -2.17 -9.24 18.66
C PRO A 328 -3.59 -9.70 18.28
N PHE A 329 -3.67 -10.89 17.72
CA PHE A 329 -4.93 -11.62 17.48
C PHE A 329 -5.38 -12.31 18.78
N GLN A 330 -6.12 -11.55 19.62
CA GLN A 330 -6.59 -11.99 20.94
C GLN A 330 -8.09 -11.79 21.10
#